data_72ad1d7fe034578e64cab4c0e1ca2955
#
_entry.id   72ad1d7fe034578e64cab4c0e1ca2955
#
_cell.length_a   1.000
_cell.length_b   1.000
_cell.length_c   1.000
_cell.angle_alpha   90.00
_cell.angle_beta   90.00
_cell.angle_gamma   90.00
#
_symmetry.space_group_name_H-M   'P 1'
#
loop_
_entity.id
_entity.type
_entity.pdbx_description
1 polymer ?
#
loop_
_entity_poly.entity_id
_entity_poly.type
_entity_poly.pdbx_seq_one_letter_code
_entity_poly.pdbx_strand_id
1 'polypeptide(L)'
;MRRALAIAFLVALAAALPSTASVERTHGRTVEYWVGAVPTTWNVVPDGKDAMTGQTFDPAKTTMPAVIYRPFSANWASQLSGGNQGLVGPIIKARVGDTILVHFKNFDTAKPHSMHFHGVTYDVASDGAYIPGVSGPGANVPPGGTFTYKLEAGPDSTGVWPYHDHSPSMMDSITGGLYGALSILGKNEKAPDREFVVFFESQLKLSTIDGLAFITNTPQFHARVGDLVQWDVLALGDDTHSFHVHGHRWVTADGTRDVQVVSPASSFRIR
;
A
#
# COMPACT_ATOMS: atom_id res chain seq x y z
N MET A 1 -80.78 17.74 -45.54
CA MET A 1 -79.81 18.57 -44.83
C MET A 1 -79.31 17.78 -43.62
N ARG A 2 -78.16 17.14 -43.69
CA ARG A 2 -77.51 16.38 -42.59
C ARG A 2 -76.22 17.13 -42.19
N ARG A 3 -76.20 17.63 -41.00
CA ARG A 3 -75.02 18.29 -40.40
C ARG A 3 -74.08 17.22 -39.85
N ALA A 4 -72.87 17.16 -40.35
CA ALA A 4 -71.80 16.34 -39.79
C ALA A 4 -71.12 17.08 -38.67
N LEU A 5 -71.06 16.45 -37.50
CA LEU A 5 -70.31 16.95 -36.32
C LEU A 5 -68.90 16.39 -36.41
N ALA A 6 -67.90 17.27 -36.54
CA ALA A 6 -66.50 16.90 -36.47
C ALA A 6 -66.03 16.96 -35.00
N ILE A 7 -65.62 15.79 -34.45
CA ILE A 7 -65.01 15.70 -33.13
C ILE A 7 -63.51 15.77 -33.33
N ALA A 8 -62.88 16.83 -32.81
CA ALA A 8 -61.42 16.98 -32.77
C ALA A 8 -60.89 16.27 -31.54
N PHE A 9 -60.08 15.25 -31.73
CA PHE A 9 -59.30 14.62 -30.66
C PHE A 9 -58.01 15.42 -30.44
N LEU A 10 -57.88 16.05 -29.28
CA LEU A 10 -56.63 16.64 -28.83
C LEU A 10 -55.80 15.53 -28.17
N VAL A 11 -54.74 15.10 -28.83
CA VAL A 11 -53.74 14.20 -28.24
C VAL A 11 -52.72 15.06 -27.49
N ALA A 12 -52.82 15.07 -26.15
CA ALA A 12 -51.80 15.68 -25.30
C ALA A 12 -50.59 14.77 -25.25
N LEU A 13 -49.51 15.15 -25.95
CA LEU A 13 -48.21 14.49 -25.85
C LEU A 13 -47.50 14.92 -24.57
N ALA A 14 -47.57 14.11 -23.51
CA ALA A 14 -46.80 14.33 -22.31
C ALA A 14 -45.35 13.97 -22.59
N ALA A 15 -44.50 14.99 -22.76
CA ALA A 15 -43.06 14.80 -22.84
C ALA A 15 -42.54 14.42 -21.44
N ALA A 16 -42.19 13.15 -21.25
CA ALA A 16 -41.48 12.69 -20.07
C ALA A 16 -40.05 13.28 -20.10
N LEU A 17 -39.79 14.24 -19.24
CA LEU A 17 -38.42 14.71 -18.99
C LEU A 17 -37.59 13.55 -18.39
N PRO A 18 -36.38 13.30 -18.88
CA PRO A 18 -35.52 12.32 -18.24
C PRO A 18 -35.24 12.75 -16.80
N SER A 19 -35.66 11.93 -15.85
CA SER A 19 -35.26 12.07 -14.45
C SER A 19 -33.74 11.90 -14.41
N THR A 20 -33.02 13.00 -14.20
CA THR A 20 -31.61 12.93 -13.80
C THR A 20 -31.59 12.36 -12.38
N ALA A 21 -31.47 11.02 -12.29
CA ALA A 21 -31.11 10.41 -11.04
C ALA A 21 -29.76 11.01 -10.63
N SER A 22 -29.78 11.89 -9.66
CA SER A 22 -28.58 12.30 -8.96
C SER A 22 -28.00 11.04 -8.34
N VAL A 23 -26.90 10.55 -8.89
CA VAL A 23 -26.08 9.55 -8.21
C VAL A 23 -25.64 10.22 -6.91
N GLU A 24 -26.33 9.88 -5.81
CA GLU A 24 -25.85 10.20 -4.48
C GLU A 24 -24.45 9.59 -4.37
N ARG A 25 -23.42 10.40 -4.52
CA ARG A 25 -22.07 10.05 -4.12
C ARG A 25 -22.15 9.86 -2.61
N THR A 26 -22.28 8.62 -2.16
CA THR A 26 -22.01 8.30 -0.76
C THR A 26 -20.55 8.66 -0.54
N HIS A 27 -20.30 9.86 -0.02
CA HIS A 27 -18.95 10.27 0.36
C HIS A 27 -18.43 9.23 1.34
N GLY A 28 -17.28 8.62 1.03
CA GLY A 28 -16.54 7.80 1.96
C GLY A 28 -16.03 8.61 3.13
N ARG A 29 -15.42 7.94 4.08
CA ARG A 29 -14.80 8.62 5.22
C ARG A 29 -13.47 9.24 4.78
N THR A 30 -13.04 10.27 5.49
CA THR A 30 -11.64 10.68 5.47
C THR A 30 -10.90 9.86 6.53
N VAL A 31 -9.83 9.18 6.13
CA VAL A 31 -8.90 8.48 7.02
C VAL A 31 -7.57 9.20 7.00
N GLU A 32 -6.94 9.36 8.17
CA GLU A 32 -5.73 10.17 8.32
C GLU A 32 -4.60 9.35 8.94
N TYR A 33 -3.40 9.50 8.39
CA TYR A 33 -2.19 8.86 8.85
C TYR A 33 -1.07 9.88 9.02
N TRP A 34 -0.32 9.77 10.10
CA TRP A 34 0.92 10.52 10.32
C TRP A 34 2.09 9.58 10.15
N VAL A 35 2.92 9.81 9.15
CA VAL A 35 4.05 8.97 8.78
C VAL A 35 5.33 9.80 8.80
N GLY A 36 6.40 9.22 9.31
CA GLY A 36 7.72 9.85 9.29
C GLY A 36 8.75 8.97 8.60
N ALA A 37 9.63 9.55 7.77
CA ALA A 37 10.86 8.91 7.32
C ALA A 37 11.91 9.05 8.42
N VAL A 38 12.25 7.95 9.11
CA VAL A 38 13.06 7.95 10.32
C VAL A 38 14.39 7.23 10.10
N PRO A 39 15.53 7.90 10.24
CA PRO A 39 16.83 7.25 10.20
C PRO A 39 16.99 6.22 11.30
N THR A 40 17.57 5.07 10.97
CA THR A 40 17.81 3.97 11.89
C THR A 40 18.99 3.11 11.42
N THR A 41 19.30 2.09 12.19
CA THR A 41 20.20 1.02 11.82
C THR A 41 19.41 -0.27 11.77
N TRP A 42 19.60 -1.06 10.73
CA TRP A 42 18.86 -2.30 10.51
C TRP A 42 19.79 -3.49 10.32
N ASN A 43 19.57 -4.55 11.09
CA ASN A 43 20.26 -5.83 10.91
C ASN A 43 19.31 -6.83 10.20
N VAL A 44 19.66 -7.27 9.00
CA VAL A 44 18.84 -8.20 8.20
C VAL A 44 18.91 -9.65 8.70
N VAL A 45 19.86 -9.98 9.60
CA VAL A 45 20.01 -11.32 10.22
C VAL A 45 20.20 -11.15 11.74
N PRO A 46 19.17 -10.68 12.48
CA PRO A 46 19.32 -10.34 13.90
C PRO A 46 19.69 -11.52 14.79
N ASP A 47 19.30 -12.77 14.45
CA ASP A 47 19.69 -13.99 15.18
C ASP A 47 21.14 -14.42 14.87
N GLY A 48 21.83 -13.74 13.95
CA GLY A 48 23.22 -13.99 13.58
C GLY A 48 23.45 -15.33 12.85
N LYS A 49 22.40 -16.00 12.41
CA LYS A 49 22.52 -17.32 11.73
C LYS A 49 21.36 -17.61 10.77
N ASP A 50 21.59 -18.50 9.84
CA ASP A 50 20.58 -19.26 9.12
C ASP A 50 20.32 -20.58 9.88
N ALA A 51 19.11 -20.74 10.41
CA ALA A 51 18.76 -21.94 11.18
C ALA A 51 18.61 -23.20 10.31
N MET A 52 18.47 -23.07 8.98
CA MET A 52 18.36 -24.22 8.07
C MET A 52 19.71 -24.85 7.82
N THR A 53 20.75 -24.07 7.59
CA THR A 53 22.10 -24.54 7.26
C THR A 53 23.06 -24.52 8.44
N GLY A 54 22.74 -23.77 9.50
CA GLY A 54 23.62 -23.49 10.63
C GLY A 54 24.71 -22.47 10.34
N GLN A 55 24.71 -21.84 9.15
CA GLN A 55 25.66 -20.79 8.80
C GLN A 55 25.49 -19.60 9.73
N THR A 56 26.62 -19.10 10.24
CA THR A 56 26.65 -17.89 11.08
C THR A 56 27.09 -16.65 10.29
N PHE A 57 26.62 -15.49 10.69
CA PHE A 57 26.90 -14.21 10.06
C PHE A 57 27.50 -13.22 11.04
N ASP A 58 28.48 -12.46 10.59
CA ASP A 58 29.01 -11.34 11.32
C ASP A 58 28.01 -10.17 11.31
N PRO A 59 27.53 -9.69 12.47
CA PRO A 59 26.58 -8.57 12.53
C PRO A 59 27.05 -7.32 11.79
N ALA A 60 28.37 -7.06 11.73
CA ALA A 60 28.93 -5.93 10.99
C ALA A 60 28.69 -6.03 9.47
N LYS A 61 28.46 -7.24 8.95
CA LYS A 61 28.19 -7.49 7.52
C LYS A 61 26.71 -7.61 7.19
N THR A 62 25.85 -7.76 8.20
CA THR A 62 24.40 -7.88 8.07
C THR A 62 23.63 -6.66 8.55
N THR A 63 24.36 -5.65 9.04
CA THR A 63 23.78 -4.39 9.52
C THR A 63 24.07 -3.25 8.55
N MET A 64 23.05 -2.45 8.26
CA MET A 64 23.14 -1.30 7.36
C MET A 64 22.47 -0.05 7.94
N PRO A 65 22.91 1.16 7.54
CA PRO A 65 22.11 2.37 7.72
C PRO A 65 20.80 2.22 6.95
N ALA A 66 19.70 2.64 7.54
CA ALA A 66 18.37 2.60 6.94
C ALA A 66 17.62 3.90 7.25
N VAL A 67 16.67 4.24 6.39
CA VAL A 67 15.61 5.22 6.67
C VAL A 67 14.29 4.49 6.43
N ILE A 68 13.41 4.50 7.42
CA ILE A 68 12.19 3.72 7.38
C ILE A 68 10.96 4.57 7.68
N TYR A 69 9.85 4.26 7.02
CA TYR A 69 8.58 4.87 7.39
C TYR A 69 8.10 4.33 8.73
N ARG A 70 7.75 5.24 9.63
CA ARG A 70 7.20 4.91 10.95
C ARG A 70 5.88 5.63 11.18
N PRO A 71 4.91 4.97 11.84
CA PRO A 71 3.64 5.59 12.20
C PRO A 71 3.83 6.51 13.41
N PHE A 72 3.10 7.61 13.41
CA PHE A 72 3.07 8.59 14.50
C PHE A 72 1.64 8.90 14.92
N SER A 73 1.47 9.40 16.12
CA SER A 73 0.26 10.07 16.53
C SER A 73 0.10 11.41 15.82
N ALA A 74 -1.08 12.02 15.92
CA ALA A 74 -1.38 13.30 15.28
C ALA A 74 -0.28 14.34 15.52
N ASN A 75 0.05 15.10 14.47
CA ASN A 75 1.11 16.11 14.46
C ASN A 75 2.50 15.58 14.82
N TRP A 76 2.76 14.29 14.59
CA TRP A 76 4.03 13.58 14.90
C TRP A 76 4.44 13.72 16.38
N ALA A 77 3.46 13.84 17.31
CA ALA A 77 3.74 14.06 18.72
C ALA A 77 4.48 12.90 19.39
N SER A 78 4.21 11.66 18.95
CA SER A 78 4.93 10.46 19.41
C SER A 78 4.94 9.39 18.32
N GLN A 79 6.05 8.68 18.18
CA GLN A 79 6.12 7.50 17.33
C GLN A 79 5.28 6.38 17.96
N LEU A 80 4.42 5.75 17.14
CA LEU A 80 3.59 4.65 17.59
C LEU A 80 4.36 3.33 17.50
N SER A 81 4.13 2.46 18.47
CA SER A 81 4.52 1.05 18.40
C SER A 81 3.49 0.31 17.54
N GLY A 82 3.93 -0.57 16.68
CA GLY A 82 3.07 -1.39 15.83
C GLY A 82 3.33 -1.13 14.35
N GLY A 83 2.85 -2.03 13.55
CA GLY A 83 3.17 -2.18 12.14
C GLY A 83 3.75 -3.56 11.93
N ASN A 84 4.17 -3.87 10.72
CA ASN A 84 4.87 -5.10 10.42
C ASN A 84 6.17 -5.19 11.23
N GLN A 85 6.49 -6.39 11.64
CA GLN A 85 7.81 -6.70 12.18
C GLN A 85 8.79 -6.63 11.01
N GLY A 86 9.65 -5.63 10.98
CA GLY A 86 10.61 -5.51 9.90
C GLY A 86 10.84 -4.07 9.41
N LEU A 87 11.46 -3.95 8.23
CA LEU A 87 11.70 -2.67 7.56
C LEU A 87 10.43 -2.03 7.02
N VAL A 88 9.40 -2.82 6.76
CA VAL A 88 8.16 -2.35 6.13
C VAL A 88 7.51 -1.23 6.94
N GLY A 89 7.11 -0.18 6.26
CA GLY A 89 6.37 0.94 6.81
C GLY A 89 4.98 0.55 7.32
N PRO A 90 4.24 1.48 7.95
CA PRO A 90 2.89 1.19 8.44
C PRO A 90 1.96 0.75 7.31
N ILE A 91 1.06 -0.20 7.60
CA ILE A 91 -0.01 -0.55 6.67
C ILE A 91 -1.04 0.57 6.68
N ILE A 92 -1.19 1.26 5.55
CA ILE A 92 -2.22 2.26 5.34
C ILE A 92 -3.49 1.54 4.87
N LYS A 93 -4.59 1.70 5.59
CA LYS A 93 -5.85 0.98 5.35
C LYS A 93 -6.98 1.92 4.99
N ALA A 94 -7.72 1.57 3.94
CA ALA A 94 -8.92 2.31 3.53
C ALA A 94 -9.96 1.38 2.91
N ARG A 95 -11.10 1.95 2.54
CA ARG A 95 -12.12 1.30 1.72
C ARG A 95 -12.39 2.09 0.46
N VAL A 96 -12.86 1.42 -0.56
CA VAL A 96 -13.38 2.07 -1.77
C VAL A 96 -14.39 3.16 -1.38
N GLY A 97 -14.14 4.37 -1.84
CA GLY A 97 -14.89 5.58 -1.54
C GLY A 97 -14.23 6.49 -0.50
N ASP A 98 -13.24 6.01 0.27
CA ASP A 98 -12.55 6.83 1.27
C ASP A 98 -11.56 7.81 0.61
N THR A 99 -11.44 8.99 1.23
CA THR A 99 -10.33 9.92 1.02
C THR A 99 -9.26 9.60 2.06
N ILE A 100 -7.99 9.47 1.62
CA ILE A 100 -6.86 9.14 2.48
C ILE A 100 -5.96 10.37 2.57
N LEU A 101 -5.71 10.87 3.77
CA LEU A 101 -4.73 11.92 4.03
C LEU A 101 -3.51 11.31 4.70
N VAL A 102 -2.34 11.44 4.06
CA VAL A 102 -1.09 10.99 4.64
C VAL A 102 -0.23 12.21 4.94
N HIS A 103 -0.16 12.57 6.21
CA HIS A 103 0.70 13.63 6.73
C HIS A 103 2.10 13.06 6.88
N PHE A 104 2.99 13.48 6.01
CA PHE A 104 4.36 13.01 5.95
C PHE A 104 5.32 14.02 6.58
N LYS A 105 6.32 13.52 7.32
CA LYS A 105 7.45 14.31 7.83
C LYS A 105 8.75 13.60 7.55
N ASN A 106 9.70 14.33 6.98
CA ASN A 106 11.04 13.84 6.77
C ASN A 106 11.90 14.13 8.02
N PHE A 107 12.23 13.08 8.78
CA PHE A 107 13.15 13.15 9.93
C PHE A 107 14.61 12.86 9.55
N ASP A 108 14.88 12.45 8.30
CA ASP A 108 16.25 12.38 7.80
C ASP A 108 16.84 13.81 7.71
N THR A 109 18.05 13.98 8.20
CA THR A 109 18.76 15.26 8.17
C THR A 109 19.66 15.42 6.95
N ALA A 110 19.82 14.36 6.14
CA ALA A 110 20.78 14.31 5.05
C ALA A 110 20.13 14.41 3.66
N LYS A 111 18.99 13.75 3.46
CA LYS A 111 18.36 13.60 2.13
C LYS A 111 16.90 14.01 2.13
N PRO A 112 16.38 14.54 1.01
CA PRO A 112 14.96 14.68 0.82
C PRO A 112 14.33 13.30 0.59
N HIS A 113 13.07 13.16 0.98
CA HIS A 113 12.26 11.95 0.79
C HIS A 113 10.85 12.30 0.34
N SER A 114 10.12 11.29 -0.14
CA SER A 114 8.72 11.42 -0.57
C SER A 114 7.92 10.18 -0.17
N MET A 115 6.64 10.17 -0.52
CA MET A 115 5.81 8.96 -0.56
C MET A 115 5.05 8.95 -1.88
N HIS A 116 5.31 7.97 -2.71
CA HIS A 116 4.57 7.68 -3.94
C HIS A 116 3.67 6.47 -3.71
N PHE A 117 2.41 6.55 -4.15
CA PHE A 117 1.38 5.56 -3.86
C PHE A 117 0.87 4.91 -5.14
N HIS A 118 0.73 3.59 -5.13
CA HIS A 118 0.09 2.85 -6.20
C HIS A 118 -1.38 2.56 -5.88
N GLY A 119 -2.19 2.26 -6.90
CA GLY A 119 -3.56 1.77 -6.77
C GLY A 119 -4.63 2.77 -6.33
N VAL A 120 -4.30 4.05 -6.22
CA VAL A 120 -5.20 5.14 -5.85
C VAL A 120 -5.11 6.31 -6.81
N THR A 121 -6.09 7.21 -6.76
CA THR A 121 -6.09 8.44 -7.58
C THR A 121 -5.58 9.62 -6.75
N TYR A 122 -4.78 10.47 -7.36
CA TYR A 122 -4.22 11.69 -6.75
C TYR A 122 -3.95 12.75 -7.83
N ASP A 123 -3.72 13.98 -7.40
CA ASP A 123 -3.25 15.07 -8.27
C ASP A 123 -1.71 15.09 -8.36
N VAL A 124 -1.16 15.93 -9.25
CA VAL A 124 0.29 16.08 -9.43
C VAL A 124 1.00 16.49 -8.14
N ALA A 125 0.34 17.26 -7.26
CA ALA A 125 0.93 17.66 -5.98
C ALA A 125 1.14 16.48 -5.05
N SER A 126 0.22 15.50 -5.08
CA SER A 126 0.21 14.30 -4.22
C SER A 126 0.82 13.07 -4.90
N ASP A 127 1.37 13.18 -6.10
CA ASP A 127 2.02 12.06 -6.81
C ASP A 127 3.23 11.50 -6.05
N GLY A 128 4.04 12.38 -5.46
CA GLY A 128 5.23 11.97 -4.71
C GLY A 128 6.40 11.49 -5.56
N ALA A 129 6.24 11.39 -6.90
CA ALA A 129 7.30 10.98 -7.81
C ALA A 129 8.13 12.18 -8.29
N TYR A 130 9.45 12.12 -8.07
CA TYR A 130 10.36 13.18 -8.51
C TYR A 130 10.71 13.04 -9.99
N ILE A 131 10.26 14.01 -10.78
CA ILE A 131 10.61 14.19 -12.20
C ILE A 131 11.08 15.63 -12.37
N PRO A 132 12.34 15.87 -12.78
CA PRO A 132 12.88 17.23 -12.91
C PRO A 132 12.01 18.14 -13.76
N GLY A 133 11.63 19.31 -13.22
CA GLY A 133 10.82 20.32 -13.92
C GLY A 133 9.32 20.01 -14.02
N VAL A 134 8.84 18.89 -13.48
CA VAL A 134 7.42 18.46 -13.56
C VAL A 134 6.80 18.27 -12.19
N SER A 135 7.54 17.69 -11.24
CA SER A 135 7.01 17.22 -9.96
C SER A 135 6.45 18.32 -9.07
N GLY A 136 5.40 17.97 -8.33
CA GLY A 136 4.86 18.77 -7.23
C GLY A 136 5.72 18.73 -5.97
N PRO A 137 5.37 19.54 -4.95
CA PRO A 137 6.18 19.70 -3.73
C PRO A 137 6.27 18.42 -2.88
N GLY A 138 5.30 17.48 -3.01
CA GLY A 138 5.34 16.19 -2.32
C GLY A 138 6.43 15.23 -2.81
N ALA A 139 7.02 15.48 -3.98
CA ALA A 139 8.01 14.59 -4.59
C ALA A 139 9.44 14.75 -4.05
N ASN A 140 9.71 15.76 -3.23
CA ASN A 140 11.06 16.08 -2.77
C ASN A 140 11.00 16.86 -1.45
N VAL A 141 10.42 16.26 -0.42
CA VAL A 141 10.26 16.88 0.90
C VAL A 141 11.64 16.98 1.58
N PRO A 142 12.15 18.18 1.85
CA PRO A 142 13.50 18.37 2.35
C PRO A 142 13.64 17.86 3.80
N PRO A 143 14.89 17.72 4.31
CA PRO A 143 15.15 17.43 5.71
C PRO A 143 14.35 18.32 6.67
N GLY A 144 13.65 17.70 7.63
CA GLY A 144 12.76 18.38 8.59
C GLY A 144 11.44 18.88 8.00
N GLY A 145 11.27 18.83 6.67
CA GLY A 145 10.06 19.27 5.98
C GLY A 145 8.85 18.34 6.19
N THR A 146 7.67 18.85 5.86
CA THR A 146 6.41 18.13 5.91
C THR A 146 5.62 18.30 4.62
N PHE A 147 4.79 17.32 4.30
CA PHE A 147 3.81 17.40 3.21
C PHE A 147 2.58 16.55 3.55
N THR A 148 1.41 16.91 3.02
CA THR A 148 0.20 16.11 3.15
C THR A 148 -0.23 15.60 1.78
N TYR A 149 -0.14 14.32 1.57
CA TYR A 149 -0.69 13.65 0.38
C TYR A 149 -2.18 13.46 0.53
N LYS A 150 -2.94 13.77 -0.51
CA LYS A 150 -4.38 13.52 -0.59
C LYS A 150 -4.65 12.50 -1.69
N LEU A 151 -5.23 11.37 -1.31
CA LEU A 151 -5.46 10.23 -2.17
C LEU A 151 -6.94 9.84 -2.12
N GLU A 152 -7.47 9.32 -3.23
CA GLU A 152 -8.85 8.85 -3.33
C GLU A 152 -8.84 7.34 -3.66
N ALA A 153 -9.49 6.55 -2.81
CA ALA A 153 -9.71 5.12 -3.03
C ALA A 153 -10.87 4.91 -4.01
N GLY A 154 -10.59 4.91 -5.31
CA GLY A 154 -11.58 4.75 -6.37
C GLY A 154 -12.17 3.32 -6.45
N PRO A 155 -13.15 3.09 -7.37
CA PRO A 155 -13.76 1.78 -7.55
C PRO A 155 -12.77 0.65 -7.84
N ASP A 156 -11.69 0.95 -8.54
CA ASP A 156 -10.66 0.00 -8.98
C ASP A 156 -9.48 -0.10 -7.99
N SER A 157 -9.57 0.58 -6.85
CA SER A 157 -8.50 0.59 -5.84
C SER A 157 -8.50 -0.63 -4.92
N THR A 158 -9.52 -1.53 -4.99
CA THR A 158 -9.56 -2.72 -4.14
C THR A 158 -8.33 -3.60 -4.35
N GLY A 159 -7.64 -3.97 -3.26
CA GLY A 159 -6.44 -4.78 -3.32
C GLY A 159 -5.38 -4.34 -2.34
N VAL A 160 -4.16 -4.77 -2.58
CA VAL A 160 -2.97 -4.29 -1.89
C VAL A 160 -2.01 -3.68 -2.89
N TRP A 161 -1.41 -2.56 -2.52
CA TRP A 161 -0.57 -1.74 -3.36
C TRP A 161 0.67 -1.30 -2.61
N PRO A 162 1.84 -1.22 -3.24
CA PRO A 162 2.99 -0.63 -2.59
C PRO A 162 2.85 0.89 -2.48
N TYR A 163 3.49 1.47 -1.47
CA TYR A 163 3.94 2.84 -1.47
C TYR A 163 5.44 2.87 -1.14
N HIS A 164 6.16 3.83 -1.68
CA HIS A 164 7.61 3.90 -1.51
C HIS A 164 8.15 5.32 -1.72
N ASP A 165 9.39 5.54 -1.33
CA ASP A 165 10.09 6.77 -1.69
C ASP A 165 10.36 6.83 -3.19
N HIS A 166 10.03 7.94 -3.80
CA HIS A 166 10.32 8.21 -5.21
C HIS A 166 11.05 9.55 -5.38
N SER A 167 11.83 9.94 -4.37
CA SER A 167 12.75 11.07 -4.41
C SER A 167 13.90 10.80 -5.39
N PRO A 168 14.82 11.75 -5.63
CA PRO A 168 15.94 11.55 -6.56
C PRO A 168 16.81 10.31 -6.32
N SER A 169 16.79 9.76 -5.10
CA SER A 169 17.56 8.56 -4.71
C SER A 169 16.68 7.32 -4.54
N MET A 170 15.61 7.18 -5.34
CA MET A 170 14.55 6.17 -5.20
C MET A 170 15.06 4.76 -4.88
N MET A 171 15.94 4.19 -5.72
CA MET A 171 16.40 2.80 -5.55
C MET A 171 17.17 2.60 -4.24
N ASP A 172 18.09 3.52 -3.90
CA ASP A 172 18.80 3.48 -2.63
C ASP A 172 17.85 3.57 -1.44
N SER A 173 16.83 4.42 -1.55
CA SER A 173 15.85 4.64 -0.49
C SER A 173 14.94 3.43 -0.29
N ILE A 174 14.48 2.78 -1.36
CA ILE A 174 13.69 1.54 -1.29
C ILE A 174 14.52 0.45 -0.62
N THR A 175 15.73 0.17 -1.15
CA THR A 175 16.65 -0.82 -0.55
C THR A 175 17.00 -0.46 0.90
N GLY A 176 17.04 0.84 1.23
CA GLY A 176 17.24 1.37 2.57
C GLY A 176 16.02 1.31 3.50
N GLY A 177 14.84 0.83 3.03
CA GLY A 177 13.66 0.58 3.88
C GLY A 177 12.50 1.56 3.71
N LEU A 178 12.55 2.51 2.77
CA LEU A 178 11.46 3.45 2.53
C LEU A 178 10.39 2.86 1.60
N TYR A 179 9.65 1.88 2.11
CA TYR A 179 8.51 1.25 1.44
C TYR A 179 7.47 0.75 2.43
N GLY A 180 6.25 0.47 1.96
CA GLY A 180 5.18 -0.10 2.76
C GLY A 180 3.96 -0.48 1.92
N ALA A 181 2.88 -0.90 2.58
CA ALA A 181 1.68 -1.42 1.94
C ALA A 181 0.46 -0.50 2.17
N LEU A 182 -0.29 -0.28 1.10
CA LEU A 182 -1.62 0.33 1.10
C LEU A 182 -2.65 -0.76 0.85
N SER A 183 -3.47 -1.08 1.84
CA SER A 183 -4.47 -2.15 1.82
C SER A 183 -5.87 -1.55 1.72
N ILE A 184 -6.54 -1.75 0.57
CA ILE A 184 -7.87 -1.20 0.30
C ILE A 184 -8.89 -2.32 0.19
N LEU A 185 -9.89 -2.26 1.05
CA LEU A 185 -11.04 -3.15 1.01
C LEU A 185 -12.11 -2.61 0.06
N GLY A 186 -12.82 -3.49 -0.62
CA GLY A 186 -14.04 -3.15 -1.32
C GLY A 186 -15.08 -2.52 -0.37
N LYS A 187 -16.01 -1.72 -0.91
CA LYS A 187 -16.99 -0.95 -0.11
C LYS A 187 -17.70 -1.79 0.96
N ASN A 188 -18.11 -3.01 0.61
CA ASN A 188 -18.85 -3.92 1.50
C ASN A 188 -18.04 -5.19 1.82
N GLU A 189 -16.76 -5.18 1.54
CA GLU A 189 -15.91 -6.34 1.76
C GLU A 189 -15.70 -6.58 3.26
N LYS A 190 -15.82 -7.86 3.70
CA LYS A 190 -15.56 -8.24 5.09
C LYS A 190 -14.08 -7.99 5.41
N ALA A 191 -13.81 -7.31 6.52
CA ALA A 191 -12.46 -7.19 7.03
C ALA A 191 -11.93 -8.59 7.44
N PRO A 192 -10.64 -8.89 7.20
CA PRO A 192 -10.04 -10.14 7.64
C PRO A 192 -9.92 -10.17 9.17
N ASP A 193 -9.94 -11.38 9.75
CA ASP A 193 -9.64 -11.58 11.17
C ASP A 193 -8.12 -11.46 11.41
N ARG A 194 -7.32 -11.83 10.40
CA ARG A 194 -5.85 -11.68 10.36
C ARG A 194 -5.42 -11.15 9.00
N GLU A 195 -4.55 -10.15 9.00
CA GLU A 195 -3.93 -9.60 7.80
C GLU A 195 -2.41 -9.69 7.94
N PHE A 196 -1.79 -10.37 7.00
CA PHE A 196 -0.35 -10.58 6.94
C PHE A 196 0.18 -9.88 5.69
N VAL A 197 1.11 -8.98 5.87
CA VAL A 197 1.83 -8.34 4.77
C VAL A 197 3.16 -9.04 4.61
N VAL A 198 3.46 -9.45 3.39
CA VAL A 198 4.73 -10.10 3.00
C VAL A 198 5.35 -9.23 1.91
N PHE A 199 6.46 -8.61 2.25
CA PHE A 199 7.21 -7.78 1.32
C PHE A 199 8.51 -8.48 0.94
N PHE A 200 8.63 -8.88 -0.32
CA PHE A 200 9.87 -9.39 -0.89
C PHE A 200 10.74 -8.24 -1.38
N GLU A 201 11.99 -8.24 -0.95
CA GLU A 201 13.00 -7.25 -1.31
C GLU A 201 14.40 -7.87 -1.19
N SER A 202 15.42 -7.15 -1.60
CA SER A 202 16.82 -7.54 -1.44
C SER A 202 17.59 -6.48 -0.67
N GLN A 203 18.10 -6.82 0.50
CA GLN A 203 18.99 -5.99 1.31
C GLN A 203 20.36 -6.64 1.45
N LEU A 204 21.43 -5.86 1.28
CA LEU A 204 22.81 -6.36 1.37
C LEU A 204 23.09 -7.59 0.46
N LYS A 205 22.42 -7.69 -0.69
CA LYS A 205 22.44 -8.84 -1.62
C LYS A 205 21.85 -10.13 -1.04
N LEU A 206 21.05 -10.04 0.01
CA LEU A 206 20.28 -11.14 0.58
C LEU A 206 18.80 -10.95 0.21
N SER A 207 18.15 -12.01 -0.25
CA SER A 207 16.69 -12.00 -0.41
C SER A 207 16.04 -11.96 0.96
N THR A 208 15.09 -11.03 1.15
CA THR A 208 14.46 -10.78 2.44
C THR A 208 12.94 -10.85 2.36
N ILE A 209 12.34 -11.20 3.48
CA ILE A 209 10.92 -11.01 3.76
C ILE A 209 10.82 -9.94 4.85
N ASP A 210 10.15 -8.83 4.53
CA ASP A 210 9.99 -7.68 5.43
C ASP A 210 11.34 -7.11 5.93
N GLY A 211 12.38 -7.22 5.10
CA GLY A 211 13.74 -6.76 5.42
C GLY A 211 14.55 -7.69 6.29
N LEU A 212 14.12 -8.95 6.48
CA LEU A 212 14.78 -9.98 7.27
C LEU A 212 15.10 -11.20 6.41
N ALA A 213 16.30 -11.74 6.55
CA ALA A 213 16.78 -12.89 5.80
C ALA A 213 16.90 -14.14 6.69
N PHE A 214 16.70 -15.29 6.06
CA PHE A 214 16.81 -16.63 6.63
C PHE A 214 15.75 -16.98 7.66
N ILE A 215 15.46 -18.29 7.76
CA ILE A 215 14.51 -18.84 8.73
C ILE A 215 14.91 -18.50 10.16
N THR A 216 13.94 -18.26 11.03
CA THR A 216 13.97 -17.72 12.38
C THR A 216 14.14 -16.21 12.48
N ASN A 217 14.81 -15.56 11.51
CA ASN A 217 14.86 -14.09 11.46
C ASN A 217 13.60 -13.49 10.80
N THR A 218 13.06 -14.15 9.76
CA THR A 218 11.87 -13.69 9.05
C THR A 218 10.62 -13.72 9.94
N PRO A 219 9.61 -12.85 9.68
CA PRO A 219 8.39 -12.80 10.49
C PRO A 219 7.68 -14.15 10.59
N GLN A 220 7.11 -14.42 11.76
CA GLN A 220 6.21 -15.56 11.98
C GLN A 220 4.76 -15.09 11.95
N PHE A 221 3.93 -15.77 11.18
CA PHE A 221 2.52 -15.44 11.01
C PHE A 221 1.64 -16.44 11.75
N HIS A 222 0.73 -15.93 12.59
CA HIS A 222 -0.10 -16.77 13.46
C HIS A 222 -1.58 -16.50 13.22
N ALA A 223 -2.35 -17.58 12.96
CA ALA A 223 -3.80 -17.54 12.82
C ALA A 223 -4.42 -18.70 13.60
N ARG A 224 -5.71 -18.59 13.91
CA ARG A 224 -6.50 -19.67 14.52
C ARG A 224 -7.31 -20.37 13.43
N VAL A 225 -7.64 -21.63 13.64
CA VAL A 225 -8.57 -22.36 12.79
C VAL A 225 -9.92 -21.63 12.78
N GLY A 226 -10.40 -21.29 11.59
CA GLY A 226 -11.64 -20.54 11.38
C GLY A 226 -11.44 -19.03 11.16
N ASP A 227 -10.24 -18.47 11.40
CA ASP A 227 -9.95 -17.10 11.04
C ASP A 227 -10.02 -16.89 9.53
N LEU A 228 -10.62 -15.79 9.07
CA LEU A 228 -10.45 -15.29 7.71
C LEU A 228 -9.08 -14.62 7.63
N VAL A 229 -8.13 -15.32 7.03
CA VAL A 229 -6.76 -14.82 6.85
C VAL A 229 -6.63 -14.13 5.49
N GLN A 230 -6.02 -12.96 5.49
CA GLN A 230 -5.62 -12.22 4.29
C GLN A 230 -4.10 -12.16 4.21
N TRP A 231 -3.56 -12.56 3.07
CA TRP A 231 -2.17 -12.35 2.71
C TRP A 231 -2.10 -11.24 1.66
N ASP A 232 -1.42 -10.18 2.00
CA ASP A 232 -1.08 -9.07 1.14
C ASP A 232 0.40 -9.21 0.77
N VAL A 233 0.66 -9.66 -0.46
CA VAL A 233 2.00 -10.02 -0.95
C VAL A 233 2.47 -8.99 -1.95
N LEU A 234 3.67 -8.45 -1.73
CA LEU A 234 4.24 -7.38 -2.54
C LEU A 234 5.73 -7.65 -2.79
N ALA A 235 6.25 -7.08 -3.87
CA ALA A 235 7.69 -7.00 -4.13
C ALA A 235 8.05 -5.63 -4.68
N LEU A 236 9.24 -5.15 -4.30
CA LEU A 236 9.96 -4.04 -4.90
C LEU A 236 11.39 -4.51 -5.24
N GLY A 237 12.23 -3.62 -5.72
CA GLY A 237 13.59 -4.00 -6.12
C GLY A 237 13.65 -4.66 -7.50
N ASP A 238 14.69 -5.44 -7.78
CA ASP A 238 15.01 -5.94 -9.11
C ASP A 238 14.74 -7.44 -9.29
N ASP A 239 14.46 -8.18 -8.22
CA ASP A 239 14.32 -9.63 -8.24
C ASP A 239 12.87 -10.09 -8.38
N THR A 240 12.69 -11.25 -9.04
CA THR A 240 11.41 -11.95 -9.10
C THR A 240 11.39 -13.07 -8.08
N HIS A 241 10.30 -13.15 -7.31
CA HIS A 241 10.09 -14.15 -6.25
C HIS A 241 8.88 -15.03 -6.53
N SER A 242 8.75 -16.11 -5.78
CA SER A 242 7.55 -16.94 -5.76
C SER A 242 7.01 -17.03 -4.33
N PHE A 243 5.73 -16.75 -4.18
CA PHE A 243 5.02 -16.92 -2.91
C PHE A 243 4.35 -18.30 -2.87
N HIS A 244 4.52 -19.01 -1.78
CA HIS A 244 3.92 -20.32 -1.52
C HIS A 244 3.65 -20.48 -0.02
N VAL A 245 2.52 -21.08 0.31
CA VAL A 245 2.17 -21.46 1.70
C VAL A 245 1.98 -22.96 1.75
N HIS A 246 2.84 -23.65 2.49
CA HIS A 246 2.81 -25.12 2.61
C HIS A 246 1.43 -25.63 3.07
N GLY A 247 0.91 -26.59 2.32
CA GLY A 247 -0.39 -27.22 2.63
C GLY A 247 -1.63 -26.38 2.28
N HIS A 248 -1.47 -25.20 1.69
CA HIS A 248 -2.56 -24.30 1.34
C HIS A 248 -2.62 -24.03 -0.16
N ARG A 249 -3.84 -23.79 -0.64
CA ARG A 249 -4.13 -23.35 -2.01
C ARG A 249 -5.16 -22.23 -1.94
N TRP A 250 -5.15 -21.37 -2.95
CA TRP A 250 -6.12 -20.28 -3.08
C TRP A 250 -6.70 -20.23 -4.48
N VAL A 251 -7.85 -19.61 -4.60
CA VAL A 251 -8.56 -19.46 -5.87
C VAL A 251 -8.30 -18.07 -6.43
N THR A 252 -7.93 -18.00 -7.69
CA THR A 252 -7.82 -16.78 -8.48
C THR A 252 -8.85 -16.79 -9.60
N ALA A 253 -8.95 -15.70 -10.36
CA ALA A 253 -9.82 -15.66 -11.55
C ALA A 253 -9.49 -16.76 -12.57
N ASP A 254 -8.20 -17.18 -12.64
CA ASP A 254 -7.70 -18.17 -13.60
C ASP A 254 -7.68 -19.60 -13.04
N GLY A 255 -8.22 -19.83 -11.85
CA GLY A 255 -8.29 -21.16 -11.21
C GLY A 255 -7.53 -21.27 -9.89
N THR A 256 -7.28 -22.51 -9.44
CA THR A 256 -6.60 -22.79 -8.18
C THR A 256 -5.08 -22.70 -8.33
N ARG A 257 -4.45 -22.05 -7.37
CA ARG A 257 -2.99 -21.87 -7.28
C ARG A 257 -2.48 -22.36 -5.92
N ASP A 258 -1.23 -22.82 -5.88
CA ASP A 258 -0.46 -23.05 -4.65
C ASP A 258 0.87 -22.30 -4.66
N VAL A 259 1.25 -21.77 -5.83
CA VAL A 259 2.41 -20.88 -6.03
C VAL A 259 1.97 -19.70 -6.89
N GLN A 260 2.42 -18.52 -6.56
CA GLN A 260 2.23 -17.32 -7.37
C GLN A 260 3.50 -16.49 -7.45
N VAL A 261 3.88 -16.10 -8.67
CA VAL A 261 5.02 -15.22 -8.93
C VAL A 261 4.67 -13.81 -8.45
N VAL A 262 5.63 -13.16 -7.80
CA VAL A 262 5.62 -11.74 -7.49
C VAL A 262 6.89 -11.10 -8.07
N SER A 263 6.69 -10.14 -8.96
CA SER A 263 7.75 -9.44 -9.69
C SER A 263 7.94 -8.03 -9.14
N PRO A 264 9.03 -7.32 -9.50
CA PRO A 264 9.23 -5.93 -9.11
C PRO A 264 8.00 -5.06 -9.34
N ALA A 265 7.66 -4.24 -8.35
CA ALA A 265 6.49 -3.35 -8.29
C ALA A 265 5.14 -4.05 -8.47
N SER A 266 5.05 -5.37 -8.28
CA SER A 266 3.79 -6.10 -8.31
C SER A 266 3.29 -6.44 -6.91
N SER A 267 1.97 -6.67 -6.84
CA SER A 267 1.32 -7.08 -5.60
C SER A 267 0.09 -7.93 -5.90
N PHE A 268 -0.30 -8.74 -4.93
CA PHE A 268 -1.57 -9.46 -4.97
C PHE A 268 -2.09 -9.75 -3.56
N ARG A 269 -3.40 -9.93 -3.47
CA ARG A 269 -4.10 -10.32 -2.24
C ARG A 269 -4.72 -11.69 -2.41
N ILE A 270 -4.60 -12.54 -1.39
CA ILE A 270 -5.30 -13.82 -1.28
C ILE A 270 -5.94 -13.97 0.10
N ARG A 271 -6.99 -14.79 0.16
CA ARG A 271 -7.73 -15.11 1.39
C ARG A 271 -8.05 -16.59 1.49
#